data_ec2bbcb4832070341e26d353dafa917b
#
_entry.id   ec2bbcb4832070341e26d353dafa917b
#
_cell.length_a   1.000
_cell.length_b   1.000
_cell.length_c   1.000
_cell.angle_alpha   90.00
_cell.angle_beta   90.00
_cell.angle_gamma   90.00
#
_symmetry.space_group_name_H-M   'P 1'
#
loop_
_entity.id
_entity.type
_entity.pdbx_description
1 polymer ?
#
loop_
_entity_poly.entity_id
_entity_poly.type
_entity_poly.pdbx_seq_one_letter_code
_entity_poly.pdbx_strand_id
1 'polypeptide(L)'
;LNSPESSGSVSASPAAQKIAGEDEKEDIAKLAKGGRTNIFGFLLRLAARLPFLFIAGRMYGAEALGRFAYAILIVEFAAQLATLGLRRGLAEQLSRTDRPHVHVVWDGLLVSFFASTIAAIILISFPQIMFPNSEINGLDRFLPLVIFMIAGTDIALAALAYRYDIASTVRTRSVVEPWTISFAALWFALPFMPFFSLRDGLILSYVVAMFAALIAALWPLLKSYGLPWGWRPKPLKIASLAKRNMPLAAADAAEWGSRRLDLAILGLFASPAIVGVYYIAQQVASLPQKLKTSFDPILGPVITRNLEAGNMKAIAGQVSQVGYWIIAAQIGIALALAIPGEAVMGLIGPNFVGGTGALAFLLAAEAVAATAVVSEAALVYIARHRNLLISLSMLLLQAALSVAFIQICLRMGWPPLFQAAAVAGALMVALGYASIVKAIFLSKLLKAPVNGWRWTLLLAIAVAVAVGYLVTFLPEWAELVVGIPMILGSYALVIWKWGFGPEDRTLFKMKS
;
A
#
# COMPACT_ATOMS: atom_id res chain seq x y z
N LEU A 1 5.48 -56.37 -37.08
CA LEU A 1 5.16 -55.46 -38.19
C LEU A 1 4.28 -54.28 -37.66
N ASN A 2 4.83 -53.24 -37.26
CA ASN A 2 4.58 -51.87 -37.62
C ASN A 2 5.34 -50.91 -36.66
N SER A 3 6.17 -50.10 -37.26
CA SER A 3 7.05 -49.13 -36.65
C SER A 3 6.28 -47.98 -35.98
N PRO A 4 6.74 -47.36 -34.89
CA PRO A 4 6.15 -46.13 -34.37
C PRO A 4 6.64 -44.94 -35.21
N GLU A 5 5.65 -44.18 -35.71
CA GLU A 5 5.88 -42.90 -36.41
C GLU A 5 6.55 -41.88 -35.49
N SER A 6 7.54 -41.26 -36.03
CA SER A 6 8.26 -40.13 -35.49
C SER A 6 7.32 -38.95 -35.21
N SER A 7 7.22 -38.53 -33.97
CA SER A 7 6.61 -37.26 -33.59
C SER A 7 7.47 -36.11 -34.11
N GLY A 8 7.14 -35.64 -35.32
CA GLY A 8 7.71 -34.42 -35.87
C GLY A 8 7.34 -33.24 -35.03
N SER A 9 8.33 -32.54 -34.49
CA SER A 9 8.18 -31.22 -33.92
C SER A 9 7.65 -30.28 -35.01
N VAL A 10 6.35 -29.92 -34.91
CA VAL A 10 5.75 -28.92 -35.77
C VAL A 10 6.35 -27.57 -35.36
N SER A 11 7.40 -27.19 -36.11
CA SER A 11 7.91 -25.79 -36.04
C SER A 11 6.79 -24.88 -36.51
N ALA A 12 6.32 -23.99 -35.61
CA ALA A 12 5.30 -23.00 -35.93
C ALA A 12 5.74 -22.22 -37.18
N SER A 13 4.82 -22.08 -38.15
CA SER A 13 5.03 -21.33 -39.38
C SER A 13 5.58 -19.92 -39.10
N PRO A 14 6.47 -19.39 -39.95
CA PRO A 14 6.99 -18.02 -39.79
C PRO A 14 5.89 -16.96 -39.63
N ALA A 15 4.71 -17.17 -40.21
CA ALA A 15 3.52 -16.33 -40.05
C ALA A 15 2.96 -16.43 -38.63
N ALA A 16 2.91 -17.63 -38.02
CA ALA A 16 2.44 -17.81 -36.63
C ALA A 16 3.41 -17.20 -35.60
N GLN A 17 4.72 -17.27 -35.87
CA GLN A 17 5.72 -16.60 -35.02
C GLN A 17 5.66 -15.07 -35.13
N LYS A 18 5.35 -14.54 -36.31
CA LYS A 18 5.18 -13.09 -36.53
C LYS A 18 3.93 -12.57 -35.83
N ILE A 19 2.81 -13.29 -35.91
CA ILE A 19 1.56 -12.95 -35.21
C ILE A 19 1.75 -12.99 -33.70
N ALA A 20 2.41 -14.02 -33.17
CA ALA A 20 2.71 -14.12 -31.74
C ALA A 20 3.61 -12.96 -31.24
N GLY A 21 4.57 -12.54 -32.05
CA GLY A 21 5.43 -11.39 -31.73
C GLY A 21 4.73 -10.03 -31.83
N GLU A 22 3.73 -9.89 -32.70
CA GLU A 22 2.90 -8.68 -32.80
C GLU A 22 1.93 -8.58 -31.61
N ASP A 23 1.31 -9.68 -31.19
CA ASP A 23 0.46 -9.76 -29.99
C ASP A 23 1.23 -9.43 -28.72
N GLU A 24 2.46 -9.92 -28.57
CA GLU A 24 3.33 -9.65 -27.42
C GLU A 24 3.68 -8.14 -27.34
N LYS A 25 3.98 -7.51 -28.49
CA LYS A 25 4.25 -6.07 -28.53
C LYS A 25 3.01 -5.23 -28.21
N GLU A 26 1.84 -5.66 -28.65
CA GLU A 26 0.57 -4.99 -28.31
C GLU A 26 0.26 -5.09 -26.83
N ASP A 27 0.52 -6.21 -26.20
CA ASP A 27 0.36 -6.42 -24.76
C ASP A 27 1.29 -5.52 -23.94
N ILE A 28 2.56 -5.43 -24.33
CA ILE A 28 3.52 -4.53 -23.70
C ILE A 28 3.10 -3.08 -23.84
N ALA A 29 2.57 -2.67 -25.00
CA ALA A 29 2.07 -1.31 -25.19
C ALA A 29 0.82 -1.00 -24.31
N LYS A 30 -0.08 -1.98 -24.13
CA LYS A 30 -1.23 -1.86 -23.22
C LYS A 30 -0.79 -1.73 -21.77
N LEU A 31 0.19 -2.54 -21.33
CA LEU A 31 0.81 -2.48 -20.00
C LEU A 31 1.42 -1.10 -19.73
N ALA A 32 2.18 -0.58 -20.70
CA ALA A 32 2.82 0.73 -20.60
C ALA A 32 1.81 1.88 -20.48
N LYS A 33 0.73 1.85 -21.26
CA LYS A 33 -0.31 2.89 -21.24
C LYS A 33 -1.08 2.90 -19.92
N GLY A 34 -1.48 1.73 -19.42
CA GLY A 34 -2.22 1.62 -18.16
C GLY A 34 -1.38 2.03 -16.95
N GLY A 35 -0.10 1.65 -16.93
CA GLY A 35 0.84 2.05 -15.88
C GLY A 35 0.96 3.57 -15.76
N ARG A 36 1.12 4.29 -16.87
CA ARG A 36 1.22 5.77 -16.87
C ARG A 36 -0.02 6.45 -16.31
N THR A 37 -1.21 6.00 -16.70
CA THR A 37 -2.48 6.58 -16.22
C THR A 37 -2.63 6.40 -14.71
N ASN A 38 -2.27 5.24 -14.19
CA ASN A 38 -2.33 4.95 -12.76
C ASN A 38 -1.30 5.74 -11.95
N ILE A 39 -0.08 5.96 -12.49
CA ILE A 39 0.95 6.78 -11.85
C ILE A 39 0.47 8.22 -11.68
N PHE A 40 -0.14 8.82 -12.72
CA PHE A 40 -0.67 10.18 -12.62
C PHE A 40 -1.78 10.32 -11.57
N GLY A 41 -2.73 9.38 -11.54
CA GLY A 41 -3.79 9.35 -10.53
C GLY A 41 -3.25 9.16 -9.10
N PHE A 42 -2.11 8.46 -8.97
CA PHE A 42 -1.41 8.33 -7.69
C PHE A 42 -0.77 9.64 -7.24
N LEU A 43 -0.05 10.33 -8.13
CA LEU A 43 0.59 11.62 -7.81
C LEU A 43 -0.42 12.66 -7.32
N LEU A 44 -1.61 12.69 -7.93
CA LEU A 44 -2.69 13.58 -7.49
C LEU A 44 -3.16 13.26 -6.07
N ARG A 45 -3.33 11.97 -5.75
CA ARG A 45 -3.70 11.54 -4.38
C ARG A 45 -2.60 11.82 -3.35
N LEU A 46 -1.36 11.70 -3.77
CA LEU A 46 -0.21 12.01 -2.93
C LEU A 46 -0.19 13.50 -2.58
N ALA A 47 -0.31 14.37 -3.58
CA ALA A 47 -0.34 15.82 -3.38
C ALA A 47 -1.42 16.24 -2.37
N ALA A 48 -2.56 15.55 -2.33
CA ALA A 48 -3.62 15.81 -1.37
C ALA A 48 -3.28 15.39 0.08
N ARG A 49 -2.31 14.49 0.28
CA ARG A 49 -1.89 14.02 1.63
C ARG A 49 -0.69 14.78 2.20
N LEU A 50 0.13 15.39 1.36
CA LEU A 50 1.33 16.11 1.80
C LEU A 50 1.02 17.22 2.81
N PRO A 51 -0.01 18.09 2.63
CA PRO A 51 -0.29 19.15 3.58
C PRO A 51 -0.49 18.64 5.00
N PHE A 52 -1.21 17.53 5.18
CA PHE A 52 -1.38 16.93 6.50
C PHE A 52 -0.05 16.53 7.14
N LEU A 53 0.86 15.90 6.38
CA LEU A 53 2.14 15.46 6.92
C LEU A 53 3.00 16.64 7.39
N PHE A 54 3.03 17.74 6.63
CA PHE A 54 3.73 18.95 7.00
C PHE A 54 3.13 19.61 8.26
N ILE A 55 1.81 19.73 8.32
CA ILE A 55 1.11 20.31 9.49
C ILE A 55 1.37 19.43 10.71
N ALA A 56 1.15 18.12 10.59
CA ALA A 56 1.32 17.18 11.70
C ALA A 56 2.78 17.13 12.19
N GLY A 57 3.75 17.10 11.29
CA GLY A 57 5.16 17.07 11.68
C GLY A 57 5.66 18.36 12.34
N ARG A 58 5.34 19.52 11.74
CA ARG A 58 5.88 20.80 12.22
C ARG A 58 5.13 21.41 13.41
N MET A 59 3.82 21.22 13.48
CA MET A 59 3.00 21.86 14.51
C MET A 59 2.75 20.94 15.71
N TYR A 60 2.69 19.63 15.52
CA TYR A 60 2.38 18.67 16.57
C TYR A 60 3.61 17.90 17.07
N GLY A 61 4.62 17.68 16.21
CA GLY A 61 5.84 16.98 16.55
C GLY A 61 5.75 15.47 16.54
N ALA A 62 6.89 14.81 16.78
CA ALA A 62 7.04 13.37 16.59
C ALA A 62 6.24 12.54 17.60
N GLU A 63 6.17 12.98 18.87
CA GLU A 63 5.47 12.25 19.94
C GLU A 63 3.95 12.20 19.70
N ALA A 64 3.32 13.36 19.46
CA ALA A 64 1.88 13.42 19.19
C ALA A 64 1.53 12.65 17.92
N LEU A 65 2.36 12.77 16.88
CA LEU A 65 2.16 12.05 15.62
C LEU A 65 2.32 10.53 15.76
N GLY A 66 3.28 10.07 16.54
CA GLY A 66 3.50 8.63 16.75
C GLY A 66 2.37 8.00 17.57
N ARG A 67 1.93 8.69 18.60
CA ARG A 67 0.76 8.32 19.39
C ARG A 67 -0.49 8.21 18.52
N PHE A 68 -0.73 9.22 17.69
CA PHE A 68 -1.79 9.25 16.68
C PHE A 68 -1.68 8.10 15.68
N ALA A 69 -0.51 7.90 15.08
CA ALA A 69 -0.29 6.88 14.07
C ALA A 69 -0.56 5.46 14.57
N TYR A 70 -0.12 5.15 15.79
CA TYR A 70 -0.37 3.85 16.40
C TYR A 70 -1.84 3.64 16.76
N ALA A 71 -2.48 4.65 17.35
CA ALA A 71 -3.89 4.58 17.73
C ALA A 71 -4.79 4.38 16.50
N ILE A 72 -4.52 5.10 15.42
CA ILE A 72 -5.25 4.95 14.14
C ILE A 72 -5.01 3.58 13.54
N LEU A 73 -3.79 3.05 13.58
CA LEU A 73 -3.51 1.69 13.13
C LEU A 73 -4.46 0.67 13.78
N ILE A 74 -4.65 0.74 15.09
CA ILE A 74 -5.54 -0.17 15.82
C ILE A 74 -7.02 0.07 15.46
N VAL A 75 -7.44 1.33 15.38
CA VAL A 75 -8.83 1.69 15.05
C VAL A 75 -9.19 1.33 13.61
N GLU A 76 -8.29 1.57 12.64
CA GLU A 76 -8.49 1.15 11.26
C GLU A 76 -8.54 -0.37 11.12
N PHE A 77 -7.69 -1.10 11.86
CA PHE A 77 -7.74 -2.56 11.90
C PHE A 77 -9.09 -3.07 12.42
N ALA A 78 -9.54 -2.50 13.54
CA ALA A 78 -10.86 -2.80 14.10
C ALA A 78 -11.99 -2.47 13.12
N ALA A 79 -11.88 -1.36 12.36
CA ALA A 79 -12.84 -0.99 11.32
C ALA A 79 -12.85 -1.98 10.15
N GLN A 80 -11.68 -2.48 9.72
CA GLN A 80 -11.61 -3.53 8.69
C GLN A 80 -12.35 -4.82 9.16
N LEU A 81 -12.14 -5.22 10.41
CA LEU A 81 -12.88 -6.34 11.00
C LEU A 81 -14.37 -6.06 11.08
N ALA A 82 -14.77 -4.83 11.47
CA ALA A 82 -16.16 -4.43 11.62
C ALA A 82 -16.94 -4.36 10.29
N THR A 83 -16.28 -4.25 9.14
CA THR A 83 -16.94 -4.41 7.84
C THR A 83 -17.41 -5.84 7.60
N LEU A 84 -16.93 -6.83 8.35
CA LEU A 84 -17.22 -8.25 8.20
C LEU A 84 -17.09 -8.74 6.76
N GLY A 85 -16.11 -8.22 6.00
CA GLY A 85 -15.87 -8.57 4.59
C GLY A 85 -16.90 -8.02 3.60
N LEU A 86 -17.88 -7.24 4.06
CA LEU A 86 -18.91 -6.67 3.19
C LEU A 86 -18.36 -5.68 2.19
N ARG A 87 -17.20 -5.08 2.44
CA ARG A 87 -16.51 -4.24 1.46
C ARG A 87 -16.31 -4.95 0.10
N ARG A 88 -16.03 -6.27 0.13
CA ARG A 88 -15.88 -7.10 -1.08
C ARG A 88 -17.13 -7.93 -1.38
N GLY A 89 -17.75 -8.47 -0.34
CA GLY A 89 -18.87 -9.40 -0.48
C GLY A 89 -20.22 -8.76 -0.83
N LEU A 90 -20.37 -7.44 -0.65
CA LEU A 90 -21.65 -6.76 -0.85
C LEU A 90 -22.11 -6.84 -2.32
N ALA A 91 -21.20 -6.71 -3.28
CA ALA A 91 -21.52 -6.81 -4.71
C ALA A 91 -22.13 -8.17 -5.06
N GLU A 92 -21.57 -9.27 -4.53
CA GLU A 92 -22.11 -10.62 -4.70
C GLU A 92 -23.50 -10.75 -4.07
N GLN A 93 -23.70 -10.15 -2.89
CA GLN A 93 -25.01 -10.18 -2.22
C GLN A 93 -26.08 -9.40 -3.02
N LEU A 94 -25.71 -8.25 -3.58
CA LEU A 94 -26.60 -7.44 -4.40
C LEU A 94 -26.95 -8.11 -5.74
N SER A 95 -26.02 -8.86 -6.35
CA SER A 95 -26.24 -9.56 -7.61
C SER A 95 -27.13 -10.81 -7.49
N ARG A 96 -27.18 -11.41 -6.28
CA ARG A 96 -27.91 -12.68 -6.04
C ARG A 96 -29.23 -12.49 -5.30
N THR A 97 -29.63 -11.27 -4.99
CA THR A 97 -30.81 -11.03 -4.16
C THR A 97 -32.02 -10.66 -5.00
N ASP A 98 -33.19 -11.24 -4.64
CA ASP A 98 -34.49 -10.82 -5.17
C ASP A 98 -35.12 -9.68 -4.32
N ARG A 99 -34.46 -9.28 -3.24
CA ARG A 99 -34.90 -8.18 -2.35
C ARG A 99 -34.50 -6.83 -2.92
N PRO A 100 -35.22 -5.74 -2.57
CA PRO A 100 -34.75 -4.39 -2.89
C PRO A 100 -33.32 -4.16 -2.42
N HIS A 101 -32.44 -3.73 -3.32
CA HIS A 101 -31.03 -3.54 -3.04
C HIS A 101 -30.79 -2.60 -1.84
N VAL A 102 -31.67 -1.58 -1.68
CA VAL A 102 -31.61 -0.67 -0.53
C VAL A 102 -31.68 -1.42 0.80
N HIS A 103 -32.54 -2.43 0.93
CA HIS A 103 -32.69 -3.21 2.16
C HIS A 103 -31.43 -4.02 2.47
N VAL A 104 -30.76 -4.57 1.45
CA VAL A 104 -29.52 -5.35 1.61
C VAL A 104 -28.36 -4.44 2.04
N VAL A 105 -28.27 -3.25 1.48
CA VAL A 105 -27.26 -2.24 1.88
C VAL A 105 -27.47 -1.83 3.34
N TRP A 106 -28.71 -1.58 3.75
CA TRP A 106 -29.03 -1.22 5.13
C TRP A 106 -28.83 -2.39 6.11
N ASP A 107 -29.11 -3.64 5.69
CA ASP A 107 -28.74 -4.83 6.47
C ASP A 107 -27.22 -4.87 6.69
N GLY A 108 -26.40 -4.57 5.66
CA GLY A 108 -24.96 -4.49 5.74
C GLY A 108 -24.46 -3.38 6.66
N LEU A 109 -25.01 -2.17 6.56
CA LEU A 109 -24.72 -1.06 7.45
C LEU A 109 -25.07 -1.38 8.91
N LEU A 110 -26.20 -2.05 9.15
CA LEU A 110 -26.62 -2.45 10.49
C LEU A 110 -25.69 -3.51 11.10
N VAL A 111 -25.29 -4.52 10.32
CA VAL A 111 -24.30 -5.53 10.75
C VAL A 111 -23.00 -4.86 11.16
N SER A 112 -22.51 -3.98 10.30
CA SER A 112 -21.28 -3.23 10.57
C SER A 112 -21.41 -2.30 11.77
N PHE A 113 -22.57 -1.69 11.98
CA PHE A 113 -22.83 -0.87 13.16
C PHE A 113 -22.68 -1.68 14.45
N PHE A 114 -23.29 -2.88 14.52
CA PHE A 114 -23.15 -3.75 15.70
C PHE A 114 -21.72 -4.23 15.89
N ALA A 115 -21.05 -4.65 14.83
CA ALA A 115 -19.65 -5.07 14.90
C ALA A 115 -18.73 -3.92 15.35
N SER A 116 -18.96 -2.70 14.81
CA SER A 116 -18.24 -1.49 15.22
C SER A 116 -18.50 -1.11 16.68
N THR A 117 -19.73 -1.29 17.14
CA THR A 117 -20.10 -1.04 18.54
C THR A 117 -19.36 -1.99 19.47
N ILE A 118 -19.30 -3.28 19.15
CA ILE A 118 -18.56 -4.27 19.93
C ILE A 118 -17.07 -3.91 19.97
N ALA A 119 -16.48 -3.63 18.82
CA ALA A 119 -15.08 -3.23 18.74
C ALA A 119 -14.79 -1.92 19.50
N ALA A 120 -15.67 -0.93 19.40
CA ALA A 120 -15.56 0.31 20.13
C ALA A 120 -15.64 0.10 21.67
N ILE A 121 -16.58 -0.70 22.14
CA ILE A 121 -16.69 -1.04 23.57
C ILE A 121 -15.40 -1.70 24.08
N ILE A 122 -14.82 -2.63 23.33
CA ILE A 122 -13.56 -3.29 23.70
C ILE A 122 -12.44 -2.24 23.81
N LEU A 123 -12.26 -1.37 22.82
CA LEU A 123 -11.19 -0.38 22.81
C LEU A 123 -11.41 0.75 23.83
N ILE A 124 -12.65 1.11 24.13
CA ILE A 124 -12.99 2.08 25.21
C ILE A 124 -12.68 1.47 26.58
N SER A 125 -12.96 0.17 26.75
CA SER A 125 -12.69 -0.55 28.01
C SER A 125 -11.18 -0.79 28.21
N PHE A 126 -10.45 -1.01 27.14
CA PHE A 126 -9.00 -1.30 27.16
C PHE A 126 -8.22 -0.31 26.26
N PRO A 127 -8.20 0.99 26.59
CA PRO A 127 -7.57 2.00 25.74
C PRO A 127 -6.05 1.83 25.62
N GLN A 128 -5.41 1.05 26.50
CA GLN A 128 -3.98 0.69 26.42
C GLN A 128 -3.65 -0.05 25.11
N ILE A 129 -4.63 -0.73 24.51
CA ILE A 129 -4.43 -1.38 23.20
C ILE A 129 -4.10 -0.35 22.13
N MET A 130 -4.69 0.84 22.18
CA MET A 130 -4.43 1.95 21.24
C MET A 130 -3.21 2.80 21.65
N PHE A 131 -2.89 2.84 22.95
CA PHE A 131 -1.87 3.71 23.53
C PHE A 131 -0.96 2.94 24.51
N PRO A 132 -0.19 1.92 24.03
CA PRO A 132 0.55 1.02 24.92
C PRO A 132 1.64 1.74 25.75
N ASN A 133 2.27 2.76 25.19
CA ASN A 133 3.41 3.47 25.79
C ASN A 133 3.12 4.97 25.99
N SER A 134 1.87 5.32 26.25
CA SER A 134 1.43 6.73 26.38
C SER A 134 0.43 6.90 27.49
N GLU A 135 0.40 8.09 28.08
CA GLU A 135 -0.68 8.51 28.94
C GLU A 135 -2.00 8.62 28.17
N ILE A 136 -3.10 8.23 28.80
CA ILE A 136 -4.43 8.19 28.20
C ILE A 136 -5.26 9.30 28.83
N ASN A 137 -5.85 10.16 27.98
CA ASN A 137 -6.80 11.20 28.44
C ASN A 137 -8.27 10.83 28.11
N GLY A 138 -9.21 11.69 28.52
CA GLY A 138 -10.63 11.44 28.30
C GLY A 138 -11.04 11.44 26.81
N LEU A 139 -10.40 12.24 25.96
CA LEU A 139 -10.70 12.32 24.52
C LEU A 139 -10.22 11.10 23.76
N ASP A 140 -9.13 10.46 24.18
CA ASP A 140 -8.61 9.24 23.57
C ASP A 140 -9.64 8.10 23.58
N ARG A 141 -10.47 8.07 24.60
CA ARG A 141 -11.53 7.05 24.76
C ARG A 141 -12.65 7.20 23.72
N PHE A 142 -12.79 8.35 23.08
CA PHE A 142 -13.80 8.57 22.04
C PHE A 142 -13.28 8.19 20.63
N LEU A 143 -11.98 8.00 20.46
CA LEU A 143 -11.41 7.62 19.17
C LEU A 143 -12.05 6.33 18.56
N PRO A 144 -12.39 5.28 19.34
CA PRO A 144 -13.03 4.08 18.78
C PRO A 144 -14.39 4.32 18.11
N LEU A 145 -15.07 5.45 18.38
CA LEU A 145 -16.32 5.79 17.67
C LEU A 145 -16.10 5.99 16.17
N VAL A 146 -14.89 6.30 15.76
CA VAL A 146 -14.50 6.41 14.35
C VAL A 146 -14.61 5.08 13.60
N ILE A 147 -14.57 3.93 14.29
CA ILE A 147 -14.71 2.60 13.69
C ILE A 147 -15.99 2.52 12.84
N PHE A 148 -17.11 2.98 13.37
CA PHE A 148 -18.37 3.02 12.63
C PHE A 148 -18.30 3.97 11.42
N MET A 149 -17.64 5.12 11.55
CA MET A 149 -17.50 6.08 10.45
C MET A 149 -16.71 5.49 9.29
N ILE A 150 -15.61 4.80 9.58
CA ILE A 150 -14.76 4.15 8.56
C ILE A 150 -15.52 2.98 7.91
N ALA A 151 -16.06 2.07 8.71
CA ALA A 151 -16.73 0.88 8.21
C ALA A 151 -18.02 1.22 7.44
N GLY A 152 -18.79 2.18 7.94
CA GLY A 152 -19.97 2.71 7.25
C GLY A 152 -19.63 3.36 5.91
N THR A 153 -18.55 4.14 5.87
CA THR A 153 -18.04 4.73 4.62
C THR A 153 -17.66 3.64 3.62
N ASP A 154 -16.92 2.61 4.04
CA ASP A 154 -16.46 1.53 3.15
C ASP A 154 -17.63 0.74 2.56
N ILE A 155 -18.66 0.43 3.36
CA ILE A 155 -19.87 -0.26 2.88
C ILE A 155 -20.68 0.63 1.93
N ALA A 156 -20.85 1.92 2.26
CA ALA A 156 -21.55 2.86 1.40
C ALA A 156 -20.85 3.01 0.03
N LEU A 157 -19.53 3.14 0.03
CA LEU A 157 -18.74 3.22 -1.21
C LEU A 157 -18.76 1.91 -2.00
N ALA A 158 -18.76 0.74 -1.34
CA ALA A 158 -18.91 -0.55 -2.01
C ALA A 158 -20.28 -0.69 -2.69
N ALA A 159 -21.35 -0.23 -2.03
CA ALA A 159 -22.69 -0.21 -2.62
C ALA A 159 -22.77 0.73 -3.85
N LEU A 160 -22.16 1.92 -3.77
CA LEU A 160 -22.08 2.86 -4.89
C LEU A 160 -21.25 2.30 -6.06
N ALA A 161 -20.12 1.63 -5.76
CA ALA A 161 -19.30 0.99 -6.77
C ALA A 161 -20.07 -0.11 -7.53
N TYR A 162 -20.97 -0.85 -6.87
CA TYR A 162 -21.86 -1.81 -7.53
C TYR A 162 -22.75 -1.14 -8.58
N ARG A 163 -23.11 0.14 -8.38
CA ARG A 163 -23.84 0.95 -9.36
C ARG A 163 -22.92 1.76 -10.29
N TYR A 164 -21.66 1.39 -10.40
CA TYR A 164 -20.64 2.06 -11.22
C TYR A 164 -20.33 3.52 -10.82
N ASP A 165 -20.77 3.99 -9.64
CA ASP A 165 -20.41 5.31 -9.12
C ASP A 165 -19.04 5.28 -8.43
N ILE A 166 -17.99 5.17 -9.25
CA ILE A 166 -16.59 5.23 -8.80
C ILE A 166 -16.19 6.68 -8.43
N ALA A 167 -16.87 7.68 -9.02
CA ALA A 167 -16.59 9.09 -8.74
C ALA A 167 -16.79 9.44 -7.26
N SER A 168 -17.81 8.88 -6.61
CA SER A 168 -18.03 9.05 -5.17
C SER A 168 -16.90 8.49 -4.32
N THR A 169 -16.28 7.36 -4.73
CA THR A 169 -15.10 6.80 -4.06
C THR A 169 -13.90 7.74 -4.18
N VAL A 170 -13.63 8.25 -5.39
CA VAL A 170 -12.52 9.19 -5.63
C VAL A 170 -12.72 10.46 -4.83
N ARG A 171 -13.92 11.05 -4.89
CA ARG A 171 -14.26 12.28 -4.14
C ARG A 171 -14.07 12.09 -2.64
N THR A 172 -14.61 11.04 -2.05
CA THR A 172 -14.53 10.78 -0.61
C THR A 172 -13.10 10.50 -0.16
N ARG A 173 -12.42 9.53 -0.80
CA ARG A 173 -11.11 9.02 -0.34
C ARG A 173 -9.91 9.84 -0.84
N SER A 174 -10.04 10.59 -1.94
CA SER A 174 -8.91 11.34 -2.50
C SER A 174 -9.05 12.85 -2.34
N VAL A 175 -10.25 13.35 -2.01
CA VAL A 175 -10.48 14.79 -1.82
C VAL A 175 -10.98 15.08 -0.41
N VAL A 176 -12.20 14.62 -0.05
CA VAL A 176 -12.82 15.01 1.23
C VAL A 176 -11.98 14.60 2.42
N GLU A 177 -11.61 13.32 2.53
CA GLU A 177 -10.85 12.81 3.67
C GLU A 177 -9.50 13.53 3.86
N PRO A 178 -8.57 13.59 2.85
CA PRO A 178 -7.25 14.17 3.06
C PRO A 178 -7.25 15.69 3.22
N TRP A 179 -8.19 16.40 2.59
CA TRP A 179 -8.28 17.83 2.77
C TRP A 179 -8.93 18.21 4.09
N THR A 180 -9.98 17.48 4.52
CA THR A 180 -10.63 17.74 5.81
C THR A 180 -9.67 17.50 6.96
N ILE A 181 -8.89 16.40 6.96
CA ILE A 181 -7.90 16.16 8.02
C ILE A 181 -6.83 17.25 8.05
N SER A 182 -6.38 17.72 6.88
CA SER A 182 -5.38 18.79 6.77
C SER A 182 -5.88 20.12 7.33
N PHE A 183 -7.09 20.52 6.92
CA PHE A 183 -7.71 21.76 7.44
C PHE A 183 -8.04 21.68 8.93
N ALA A 184 -8.57 20.53 9.39
CA ALA A 184 -8.88 20.33 10.79
C ALA A 184 -7.59 20.31 11.65
N ALA A 185 -6.52 19.65 11.18
CA ALA A 185 -5.24 19.63 11.86
C ALA A 185 -4.64 21.04 11.97
N LEU A 186 -4.70 21.83 10.89
CA LEU A 186 -4.28 23.23 10.93
C LEU A 186 -5.14 24.02 11.92
N TRP A 187 -6.46 23.87 11.88
CA TRP A 187 -7.39 24.58 12.76
C TRP A 187 -7.14 24.32 14.24
N PHE A 188 -6.98 23.04 14.63
CA PHE A 188 -6.73 22.67 16.03
C PHE A 188 -5.30 22.99 16.52
N ALA A 189 -4.36 23.25 15.59
CA ALA A 189 -3.01 23.68 15.96
C ALA A 189 -2.89 25.18 16.20
N LEU A 190 -3.92 25.98 15.86
CA LEU A 190 -3.90 27.43 16.03
C LEU A 190 -4.10 27.83 17.49
N PRO A 191 -3.42 28.89 17.98
CA PRO A 191 -3.41 29.30 19.39
C PRO A 191 -4.76 29.85 19.90
N PHE A 192 -5.76 30.03 19.02
CA PHE A 192 -7.09 30.52 19.45
C PHE A 192 -7.96 29.40 20.06
N MET A 193 -7.49 28.16 20.07
CA MET A 193 -8.20 26.99 20.63
C MET A 193 -7.55 26.48 21.91
N PRO A 194 -7.56 27.24 23.01
CA PRO A 194 -6.89 26.88 24.26
C PRO A 194 -7.52 25.69 24.99
N PHE A 195 -8.67 25.21 24.49
CA PHE A 195 -9.43 24.11 25.13
C PHE A 195 -8.87 22.71 24.79
N PHE A 196 -8.04 22.57 23.76
CA PHE A 196 -7.49 21.27 23.35
C PHE A 196 -5.98 21.30 23.41
N SER A 197 -5.40 20.25 23.96
CA SER A 197 -3.95 20.03 23.88
C SER A 197 -3.53 19.72 22.45
N LEU A 198 -2.29 20.01 22.07
CA LEU A 198 -1.74 19.59 20.76
C LEU A 198 -1.86 18.08 20.55
N ARG A 199 -1.82 17.29 21.64
CA ARG A 199 -2.03 15.82 21.59
C ARG A 199 -3.42 15.45 21.06
N ASP A 200 -4.44 16.19 21.46
CA ASP A 200 -5.85 15.92 21.11
C ASP A 200 -6.20 16.41 19.72
N GLY A 201 -5.52 17.47 19.27
CA GLY A 201 -5.80 18.12 17.99
C GLY A 201 -5.71 17.16 16.78
N LEU A 202 -4.73 16.26 16.74
CA LEU A 202 -4.63 15.26 15.67
C LEU A 202 -5.77 14.24 15.71
N ILE A 203 -6.14 13.79 16.91
CA ILE A 203 -7.24 12.82 17.10
C ILE A 203 -8.56 13.46 16.66
N LEU A 204 -8.82 14.68 17.10
CA LEU A 204 -10.03 15.43 16.70
C LEU A 204 -10.06 15.69 15.18
N SER A 205 -8.92 16.01 14.59
CA SER A 205 -8.81 16.21 13.14
C SER A 205 -9.20 14.95 12.37
N TYR A 206 -8.79 13.79 12.87
CA TYR A 206 -9.15 12.50 12.28
C TYR A 206 -10.63 12.18 12.44
N VAL A 207 -11.21 12.42 13.63
CA VAL A 207 -12.65 12.25 13.87
C VAL A 207 -13.47 13.13 12.92
N VAL A 208 -13.11 14.39 12.77
CA VAL A 208 -13.78 15.33 11.85
C VAL A 208 -13.65 14.85 10.39
N ALA A 209 -12.46 14.37 9.98
CA ALA A 209 -12.23 13.87 8.64
C ALA A 209 -13.03 12.61 8.34
N MET A 210 -13.10 11.66 9.26
CA MET A 210 -13.89 10.44 9.09
C MET A 210 -15.39 10.70 9.09
N PHE A 211 -15.85 11.65 9.90
CA PHE A 211 -17.25 12.10 9.88
C PHE A 211 -17.61 12.76 8.55
N ALA A 212 -16.76 13.65 8.03
CA ALA A 212 -16.94 14.26 6.72
C ALA A 212 -16.93 13.21 5.58
N ALA A 213 -16.05 12.21 5.67
CA ALA A 213 -15.99 11.10 4.72
C ALA A 213 -17.28 10.26 4.75
N LEU A 214 -17.80 9.99 5.95
CA LEU A 214 -19.08 9.27 6.10
C LEU A 214 -20.23 10.04 5.44
N ILE A 215 -20.34 11.35 5.68
CA ILE A 215 -21.38 12.19 5.05
C ILE A 215 -21.20 12.18 3.52
N ALA A 216 -19.96 12.35 3.04
CA ALA A 216 -19.66 12.36 1.61
C ALA A 216 -19.97 11.02 0.90
N ALA A 217 -19.98 9.90 1.63
CA ALA A 217 -20.37 8.58 1.13
C ALA A 217 -21.88 8.33 1.28
N LEU A 218 -22.49 8.70 2.40
CA LEU A 218 -23.92 8.47 2.67
C LEU A 218 -24.82 9.34 1.79
N TRP A 219 -24.44 10.59 1.52
CA TRP A 219 -25.24 11.47 0.67
C TRP A 219 -25.53 10.89 -0.74
N PRO A 220 -24.50 10.51 -1.52
CA PRO A 220 -24.73 9.86 -2.81
C PRO A 220 -25.39 8.48 -2.67
N LEU A 221 -25.16 7.74 -1.58
CA LEU A 221 -25.83 6.48 -1.30
C LEU A 221 -27.35 6.69 -1.20
N LEU A 222 -27.80 7.64 -0.38
CA LEU A 222 -29.21 7.96 -0.22
C LEU A 222 -29.84 8.46 -1.51
N LYS A 223 -29.11 9.26 -2.30
CA LYS A 223 -29.57 9.73 -3.60
C LYS A 223 -29.69 8.59 -4.63
N SER A 224 -28.79 7.61 -4.60
CA SER A 224 -28.74 6.51 -5.56
C SER A 224 -29.70 5.37 -5.20
N TYR A 225 -29.76 4.97 -3.93
CA TYR A 225 -30.57 3.83 -3.47
C TYR A 225 -31.92 4.26 -2.89
N GLY A 226 -32.08 5.53 -2.51
CA GLY A 226 -33.26 6.04 -1.83
C GLY A 226 -33.27 5.72 -0.33
N LEU A 227 -34.33 6.15 0.34
CA LEU A 227 -34.57 5.82 1.76
C LEU A 227 -35.09 4.39 1.92
N PRO A 228 -34.77 3.70 3.03
CA PRO A 228 -35.17 2.30 3.23
C PRO A 228 -36.63 2.16 3.68
N TRP A 229 -37.56 2.69 2.90
CA TRP A 229 -38.97 2.60 3.22
C TRP A 229 -39.42 1.15 3.32
N GLY A 230 -40.16 0.80 4.40
CA GLY A 230 -40.60 -0.55 4.65
C GLY A 230 -39.52 -1.57 5.01
N TRP A 231 -38.28 -1.11 5.23
CA TRP A 231 -37.19 -1.96 5.68
C TRP A 231 -37.48 -2.49 7.11
N ARG A 232 -37.39 -3.80 7.22
CA ARG A 232 -37.52 -4.51 8.51
C ARG A 232 -36.30 -5.43 8.67
N PRO A 233 -35.40 -5.14 9.59
CA PRO A 233 -34.22 -5.99 9.83
C PRO A 233 -34.68 -7.37 10.32
N LYS A 234 -34.19 -8.43 9.66
CA LYS A 234 -34.46 -9.82 10.06
C LYS A 234 -33.20 -10.41 10.69
N PRO A 235 -33.16 -10.65 12.04
CA PRO A 235 -31.96 -11.06 12.74
C PRO A 235 -31.25 -12.28 12.13
N LEU A 236 -32.03 -13.31 11.73
CA LEU A 236 -31.47 -14.52 11.11
C LEU A 236 -30.80 -14.24 9.74
N LYS A 237 -31.35 -13.33 8.94
CA LYS A 237 -30.73 -12.95 7.65
C LYS A 237 -29.48 -12.11 7.87
N ILE A 238 -29.50 -11.23 8.86
CA ILE A 238 -28.36 -10.41 9.28
C ILE A 238 -27.21 -11.31 9.76
N ALA A 239 -27.50 -12.27 10.65
CA ALA A 239 -26.51 -13.23 11.12
C ALA A 239 -25.96 -14.11 9.98
N SER A 240 -26.81 -14.55 9.05
CA SER A 240 -26.38 -15.33 7.88
C SER A 240 -25.49 -14.51 6.94
N LEU A 241 -25.78 -13.22 6.76
CA LEU A 241 -24.95 -12.27 5.99
C LEU A 241 -23.56 -12.14 6.62
N ALA A 242 -23.49 -11.93 7.93
CA ALA A 242 -22.24 -11.85 8.67
C ALA A 242 -21.42 -13.15 8.54
N LYS A 243 -22.05 -14.31 8.83
CA LYS A 243 -21.38 -15.62 8.77
C LYS A 243 -20.83 -15.93 7.36
N ARG A 244 -21.60 -15.63 6.32
CA ARG A 244 -21.18 -15.88 4.93
C ARG A 244 -19.96 -15.07 4.51
N ASN A 245 -19.83 -13.84 5.00
CA ASN A 245 -18.73 -12.95 4.65
C ASN A 245 -17.53 -13.07 5.61
N MET A 246 -17.61 -13.83 6.71
CA MET A 246 -16.51 -14.01 7.68
C MET A 246 -15.18 -14.41 7.03
N PRO A 247 -15.12 -15.34 6.04
CA PRO A 247 -13.86 -15.68 5.38
C PRO A 247 -13.25 -14.49 4.63
N LEU A 248 -14.08 -13.63 4.04
CA LEU A 248 -13.62 -12.39 3.38
C LEU A 248 -13.10 -11.38 4.40
N ALA A 249 -13.76 -11.27 5.57
CA ALA A 249 -13.30 -10.44 6.67
C ALA A 249 -11.91 -10.87 7.17
N ALA A 250 -11.70 -12.17 7.34
CA ALA A 250 -10.39 -12.72 7.75
C ALA A 250 -9.31 -12.44 6.69
N ALA A 251 -9.64 -12.58 5.41
CA ALA A 251 -8.71 -12.25 4.33
C ALA A 251 -8.36 -10.74 4.28
N ASP A 252 -9.37 -9.87 4.43
CA ASP A 252 -9.17 -8.41 4.48
C ASP A 252 -8.32 -8.01 5.69
N ALA A 253 -8.56 -8.58 6.85
CA ALA A 253 -7.79 -8.33 8.06
C ALA A 253 -6.34 -8.81 7.93
N ALA A 254 -6.11 -9.99 7.34
CA ALA A 254 -4.78 -10.51 7.09
C ALA A 254 -4.01 -9.61 6.09
N GLU A 255 -4.65 -9.20 5.01
CA GLU A 255 -4.04 -8.32 4.01
C GLU A 255 -3.70 -6.94 4.61
N TRP A 256 -4.62 -6.36 5.36
CA TRP A 256 -4.41 -5.06 5.98
C TRP A 256 -3.33 -5.13 7.07
N GLY A 257 -3.39 -6.13 7.95
CA GLY A 257 -2.44 -6.35 9.03
C GLY A 257 -1.02 -6.60 8.51
N SER A 258 -0.89 -7.34 7.41
CA SER A 258 0.41 -7.64 6.81
C SER A 258 1.17 -6.38 6.35
N ARG A 259 0.45 -5.38 5.89
CA ARG A 259 1.02 -4.11 5.41
C ARG A 259 1.45 -3.15 6.52
N ARG A 260 1.07 -3.42 7.77
CA ARG A 260 1.25 -2.54 8.93
C ARG A 260 1.90 -3.24 10.12
N LEU A 261 2.38 -4.46 9.92
CA LEU A 261 2.96 -5.30 10.97
C LEU A 261 4.21 -4.67 11.59
N ASP A 262 5.01 -3.99 10.78
CA ASP A 262 6.19 -3.25 11.18
C ASP A 262 5.86 -2.15 12.21
N LEU A 263 4.90 -1.28 11.87
CA LEU A 263 4.46 -0.21 12.77
C LEU A 263 3.78 -0.78 14.03
N ALA A 264 3.02 -1.87 13.89
CA ALA A 264 2.38 -2.54 15.02
C ALA A 264 3.41 -3.09 16.03
N ILE A 265 4.45 -3.77 15.54
CA ILE A 265 5.51 -4.29 16.39
C ILE A 265 6.31 -3.16 17.02
N LEU A 266 6.72 -2.16 16.22
CA LEU A 266 7.48 -1.02 16.72
C LEU A 266 6.74 -0.31 17.87
N GLY A 267 5.45 -0.08 17.72
CA GLY A 267 4.65 0.64 18.71
C GLY A 267 4.47 -0.10 20.04
N LEU A 268 4.65 -1.43 20.07
CA LEU A 268 4.62 -2.21 21.30
C LEU A 268 5.91 -2.04 22.13
N PHE A 269 7.05 -1.78 21.49
CA PHE A 269 8.36 -1.77 22.16
C PHE A 269 8.97 -0.35 22.26
N ALA A 270 8.66 0.53 21.32
CA ALA A 270 9.26 1.85 21.21
C ALA A 270 8.39 2.96 21.81
N SER A 271 9.03 4.09 22.15
CA SER A 271 8.30 5.30 22.56
C SER A 271 7.49 5.90 21.40
N PRO A 272 6.42 6.64 21.71
CA PRO A 272 5.61 7.31 20.67
C PRO A 272 6.43 8.20 19.73
N ALA A 273 7.44 8.89 20.22
CA ALA A 273 8.31 9.72 19.38
C ALA A 273 9.00 8.91 18.28
N ILE A 274 9.51 7.72 18.61
CA ILE A 274 10.17 6.81 17.63
C ILE A 274 9.16 6.31 16.61
N VAL A 275 7.96 5.95 17.07
CA VAL A 275 6.85 5.53 16.20
C VAL A 275 6.46 6.66 15.23
N GLY A 276 6.45 7.91 15.68
CA GLY A 276 6.18 9.09 14.86
C GLY A 276 7.24 9.30 13.78
N VAL A 277 8.52 9.19 14.14
CA VAL A 277 9.63 9.27 13.19
C VAL A 277 9.53 8.15 12.15
N TYR A 278 9.26 6.91 12.58
CA TYR A 278 9.06 5.77 11.68
C TYR A 278 7.86 5.96 10.75
N TYR A 279 6.74 6.47 11.28
CA TYR A 279 5.54 6.74 10.51
C TYR A 279 5.80 7.73 9.37
N ILE A 280 6.53 8.82 9.63
CA ILE A 280 6.93 9.77 8.58
C ILE A 280 7.83 9.10 7.55
N ALA A 281 8.84 8.36 7.97
CA ALA A 281 9.72 7.62 7.05
C ALA A 281 8.90 6.65 6.17
N GLN A 282 7.91 5.96 6.74
CA GLN A 282 6.99 5.07 6.02
C GLN A 282 6.11 5.83 5.02
N GLN A 283 5.61 7.03 5.37
CA GLN A 283 4.83 7.85 4.44
C GLN A 283 5.68 8.28 3.24
N VAL A 284 6.92 8.70 3.46
CA VAL A 284 7.87 9.02 2.37
C VAL A 284 8.17 7.78 1.53
N ALA A 285 8.49 6.66 2.15
CA ALA A 285 8.77 5.39 1.45
C ALA A 285 7.53 4.82 0.71
N SER A 286 6.31 5.29 1.03
CA SER A 286 5.11 4.91 0.30
C SER A 286 5.05 5.44 -1.14
N LEU A 287 5.90 6.42 -1.50
CA LEU A 287 6.00 6.97 -2.85
C LEU A 287 6.36 5.91 -3.90
N PRO A 288 7.49 5.22 -3.79
CA PRO A 288 7.85 4.15 -4.71
C PRO A 288 6.90 2.94 -4.59
N GLN A 289 6.32 2.68 -3.43
CA GLN A 289 5.41 1.56 -3.20
C GLN A 289 4.24 1.53 -4.19
N LYS A 290 3.70 2.69 -4.55
CA LYS A 290 2.55 2.77 -5.45
C LYS A 290 2.88 2.49 -6.91
N LEU A 291 4.14 2.62 -7.31
CA LEU A 291 4.56 2.28 -8.67
C LEU A 291 4.34 0.79 -8.97
N LYS A 292 4.65 -0.09 -8.03
CA LYS A 292 4.50 -1.55 -8.21
C LYS A 292 3.04 -1.96 -8.43
N THR A 293 2.09 -1.30 -7.76
CA THR A 293 0.66 -1.61 -7.89
C THR A 293 0.01 -0.95 -9.11
N SER A 294 0.71 -0.06 -9.81
CA SER A 294 0.18 0.62 -10.99
C SER A 294 0.01 -0.30 -12.20
N PHE A 295 0.73 -1.41 -12.23
CA PHE A 295 0.66 -2.40 -13.31
C PHE A 295 -0.30 -3.56 -13.03
N ASP A 296 -0.73 -3.75 -11.77
CA ASP A 296 -1.59 -4.88 -11.35
C ASP A 296 -2.87 -5.02 -12.18
N PRO A 297 -3.62 -3.93 -12.50
CA PRO A 297 -4.89 -4.06 -13.24
C PRO A 297 -4.73 -4.61 -14.65
N ILE A 298 -3.53 -4.52 -15.21
CA ILE A 298 -3.23 -4.92 -16.59
C ILE A 298 -2.51 -6.25 -16.63
N LEU A 299 -1.63 -6.52 -15.66
CA LEU A 299 -0.90 -7.80 -15.56
C LEU A 299 -1.85 -8.99 -15.46
N GLY A 300 -2.91 -8.91 -14.65
CA GLY A 300 -3.86 -9.99 -14.45
C GLY A 300 -4.48 -10.51 -15.76
N PRO A 301 -5.19 -9.70 -16.56
CA PRO A 301 -5.77 -10.10 -17.84
C PRO A 301 -4.74 -10.64 -18.84
N VAL A 302 -3.55 -10.02 -18.92
CA VAL A 302 -2.49 -10.46 -19.84
C VAL A 302 -1.94 -11.83 -19.45
N ILE A 303 -1.69 -12.06 -18.15
CA ILE A 303 -1.25 -13.35 -17.61
C ILE A 303 -2.31 -14.43 -17.85
N THR A 304 -3.59 -14.14 -17.57
CA THR A 304 -4.67 -15.11 -17.73
C THR A 304 -4.82 -15.54 -19.18
N ARG A 305 -4.77 -14.60 -20.14
CA ARG A 305 -4.83 -14.90 -21.57
C ARG A 305 -3.68 -15.81 -22.02
N ASN A 306 -2.44 -15.51 -21.60
CA ASN A 306 -1.29 -16.33 -21.96
C ASN A 306 -1.30 -17.70 -21.25
N LEU A 307 -1.91 -17.77 -20.06
CA LEU A 307 -2.10 -19.03 -19.34
C LEU A 307 -3.07 -19.95 -20.07
N GLU A 308 -4.21 -19.43 -20.56
CA GLU A 308 -5.18 -20.15 -21.37
C GLU A 308 -4.59 -20.62 -22.70
N ALA A 309 -3.72 -19.80 -23.30
CA ALA A 309 -2.99 -20.16 -24.52
C ALA A 309 -1.81 -21.16 -24.29
N GLY A 310 -1.52 -21.52 -23.03
CA GLY A 310 -0.38 -22.39 -22.68
C GLY A 310 0.99 -21.76 -22.90
N ASN A 311 1.08 -20.44 -23.11
CA ASN A 311 2.32 -19.74 -23.44
C ASN A 311 3.07 -19.30 -22.16
N MET A 312 3.66 -20.26 -21.47
CA MET A 312 4.40 -20.04 -20.22
C MET A 312 5.65 -19.16 -20.39
N LYS A 313 6.29 -19.21 -21.56
CA LYS A 313 7.48 -18.38 -21.85
C LYS A 313 7.09 -16.90 -21.98
N ALA A 314 5.95 -16.58 -22.61
CA ALA A 314 5.45 -15.21 -22.68
C ALA A 314 5.15 -14.64 -21.29
N ILE A 315 4.55 -15.44 -20.39
CA ILE A 315 4.32 -15.02 -18.99
C ILE A 315 5.65 -14.70 -18.31
N ALA A 316 6.66 -15.56 -18.43
CA ALA A 316 7.97 -15.33 -17.83
C ALA A 316 8.65 -14.06 -18.37
N GLY A 317 8.57 -13.82 -19.69
CA GLY A 317 9.09 -12.62 -20.34
C GLY A 317 8.40 -11.35 -19.84
N GLN A 318 7.07 -11.34 -19.80
CA GLN A 318 6.26 -10.19 -19.34
C GLN A 318 6.52 -9.87 -17.85
N VAL A 319 6.54 -10.89 -17.00
CA VAL A 319 6.85 -10.72 -15.56
C VAL A 319 8.27 -10.17 -15.37
N SER A 320 9.25 -10.67 -16.11
CA SER A 320 10.63 -10.19 -16.04
C SER A 320 10.76 -8.75 -16.52
N GLN A 321 10.08 -8.39 -17.61
CA GLN A 321 10.15 -7.05 -18.19
C GLN A 321 9.45 -6.00 -17.32
N VAL A 322 8.22 -6.27 -16.88
CA VAL A 322 7.51 -5.38 -15.95
C VAL A 322 8.25 -5.30 -14.61
N GLY A 323 8.78 -6.43 -14.12
CA GLY A 323 9.63 -6.48 -12.94
C GLY A 323 10.84 -5.56 -13.06
N TYR A 324 11.53 -5.58 -14.19
CA TYR A 324 12.66 -4.69 -14.47
C TYR A 324 12.24 -3.20 -14.44
N TRP A 325 11.12 -2.83 -15.08
CA TRP A 325 10.64 -1.45 -15.08
C TRP A 325 10.33 -0.93 -13.68
N ILE A 326 9.67 -1.76 -12.87
CA ILE A 326 9.32 -1.41 -11.49
C ILE A 326 10.59 -1.29 -10.63
N ILE A 327 11.51 -2.25 -10.71
CA ILE A 327 12.79 -2.23 -9.98
C ILE A 327 13.58 -0.98 -10.36
N ALA A 328 13.73 -0.71 -11.67
CA ALA A 328 14.50 0.45 -12.14
C ALA A 328 13.89 1.77 -11.61
N ALA A 329 12.58 1.93 -11.67
CA ALA A 329 11.92 3.13 -11.16
C ALA A 329 12.02 3.24 -9.63
N GLN A 330 11.83 2.15 -8.90
CA GLN A 330 11.89 2.15 -7.43
C GLN A 330 13.30 2.43 -6.89
N ILE A 331 14.34 1.83 -7.49
CA ILE A 331 15.74 2.10 -7.10
C ILE A 331 16.08 3.58 -7.34
N GLY A 332 15.68 4.13 -8.49
CA GLY A 332 15.93 5.55 -8.79
C GLY A 332 15.30 6.48 -7.74
N ILE A 333 14.03 6.26 -7.42
CA ILE A 333 13.33 7.05 -6.39
C ILE A 333 13.91 6.79 -5.01
N ALA A 334 14.25 5.54 -4.69
CA ALA A 334 14.84 5.19 -3.40
C ALA A 334 16.17 5.92 -3.18
N LEU A 335 17.07 5.93 -4.16
CA LEU A 335 18.35 6.64 -4.07
C LEU A 335 18.15 8.15 -3.97
N ALA A 336 17.24 8.71 -4.76
CA ALA A 336 16.95 10.14 -4.76
C ALA A 336 16.35 10.66 -3.45
N LEU A 337 15.67 9.81 -2.67
CA LEU A 337 15.09 10.17 -1.38
C LEU A 337 15.95 9.71 -0.19
N ALA A 338 16.71 8.61 -0.32
CA ALA A 338 17.51 8.08 0.77
C ALA A 338 18.83 8.81 0.92
N ILE A 339 19.48 9.25 -0.17
CA ILE A 339 20.77 9.94 -0.11
C ILE A 339 20.64 11.30 0.59
N PRO A 340 19.74 12.22 0.16
CA PRO A 340 19.47 13.44 0.91
C PRO A 340 18.44 13.22 2.03
N GLY A 341 18.50 12.06 2.70
CA GLY A 341 17.48 11.63 3.66
C GLY A 341 17.30 12.58 4.84
N GLU A 342 18.37 13.24 5.29
CA GLU A 342 18.31 14.25 6.36
C GLU A 342 17.50 15.47 5.91
N ALA A 343 17.78 15.99 4.72
CA ALA A 343 17.04 17.10 4.16
C ALA A 343 15.56 16.72 3.90
N VAL A 344 15.30 15.50 3.41
CA VAL A 344 13.92 15.00 3.17
C VAL A 344 13.13 14.89 4.47
N MET A 345 13.70 14.31 5.51
CA MET A 345 13.05 14.20 6.83
C MET A 345 12.94 15.55 7.52
N GLY A 346 13.96 16.40 7.38
CA GLY A 346 14.01 17.77 7.90
C GLY A 346 12.94 18.69 7.32
N LEU A 347 12.51 18.46 6.08
CA LEU A 347 11.36 19.18 5.49
C LEU A 347 10.10 19.08 6.35
N ILE A 348 9.87 17.93 6.94
CA ILE A 348 8.67 17.68 7.76
C ILE A 348 8.86 18.28 9.14
N GLY A 349 10.08 18.24 9.66
CA GLY A 349 10.45 18.89 10.94
C GLY A 349 11.80 18.39 11.45
N PRO A 350 12.52 19.21 12.25
CA PRO A 350 13.85 18.86 12.76
C PRO A 350 13.85 17.60 13.64
N ASN A 351 12.75 17.30 14.31
CA ASN A 351 12.60 16.13 15.17
C ASN A 351 12.56 14.79 14.41
N PHE A 352 12.49 14.83 13.08
CA PHE A 352 12.38 13.64 12.23
C PHE A 352 13.69 13.25 11.57
N VAL A 353 14.70 14.13 11.56
CA VAL A 353 16.01 13.91 10.92
C VAL A 353 16.67 12.60 11.38
N GLY A 354 16.56 12.25 12.66
CA GLY A 354 17.07 10.97 13.17
C GLY A 354 16.43 9.70 12.56
N GLY A 355 15.39 9.84 11.76
CA GLY A 355 14.70 8.74 11.04
C GLY A 355 15.32 8.36 9.70
N THR A 356 16.43 9.00 9.28
CA THR A 356 17.08 8.77 7.99
C THR A 356 17.46 7.31 7.77
N GLY A 357 17.96 6.62 8.82
CA GLY A 357 18.27 5.19 8.74
C GLY A 357 17.04 4.32 8.49
N ALA A 358 15.92 4.62 9.15
CA ALA A 358 14.64 3.91 8.91
C ALA A 358 14.13 4.19 7.49
N LEU A 359 14.20 5.44 7.01
CA LEU A 359 13.82 5.82 5.65
C LEU A 359 14.65 5.05 4.61
N ALA A 360 15.97 4.97 4.77
CA ALA A 360 16.85 4.28 3.85
C ALA A 360 16.48 2.77 3.74
N PHE A 361 16.28 2.09 4.87
CA PHE A 361 15.86 0.68 4.87
C PHE A 361 14.46 0.47 4.31
N LEU A 362 13.50 1.36 4.59
CA LEU A 362 12.16 1.29 4.02
C LEU A 362 12.17 1.46 2.50
N LEU A 363 12.94 2.42 1.99
CA LEU A 363 13.09 2.64 0.55
C LEU A 363 13.79 1.45 -0.13
N ALA A 364 14.83 0.91 0.50
CA ALA A 364 15.49 -0.31 0.04
C ALA A 364 14.53 -1.52 0.06
N ALA A 365 13.70 -1.65 1.09
CA ALA A 365 12.67 -2.67 1.20
C ALA A 365 11.68 -2.63 0.03
N GLU A 366 11.24 -1.44 -0.38
CA GLU A 366 10.35 -1.27 -1.52
C GLU A 366 11.01 -1.67 -2.85
N ALA A 367 12.27 -1.32 -3.04
CA ALA A 367 13.04 -1.72 -4.23
C ALA A 367 13.19 -3.26 -4.31
N VAL A 368 13.53 -3.89 -3.19
CA VAL A 368 13.69 -5.35 -3.10
C VAL A 368 12.36 -6.08 -3.27
N ALA A 369 11.25 -5.50 -2.79
CA ALA A 369 9.91 -6.07 -2.89
C ALA A 369 9.37 -6.14 -4.33
N ALA A 370 9.89 -5.37 -5.26
CA ALA A 370 9.35 -5.26 -6.63
C ALA A 370 9.22 -6.62 -7.33
N THR A 371 10.25 -7.48 -7.23
CA THR A 371 10.24 -8.83 -7.83
C THR A 371 9.17 -9.72 -7.19
N ALA A 372 8.96 -9.62 -5.86
CA ALA A 372 7.93 -10.40 -5.17
C ALA A 372 6.54 -10.05 -5.68
N VAL A 373 6.25 -8.76 -5.84
CA VAL A 373 4.91 -8.27 -6.24
C VAL A 373 4.56 -8.70 -7.65
N VAL A 374 5.48 -8.53 -8.61
CA VAL A 374 5.22 -8.93 -10.01
C VAL A 374 5.12 -10.45 -10.14
N SER A 375 5.95 -11.21 -9.40
CA SER A 375 5.85 -12.67 -9.34
C SER A 375 4.54 -13.13 -8.69
N GLU A 376 4.06 -12.41 -7.67
CA GLU A 376 2.79 -12.67 -7.00
C GLU A 376 1.60 -12.52 -7.95
N ALA A 377 1.61 -11.50 -8.81
CA ALA A 377 0.57 -11.29 -9.80
C ALA A 377 0.36 -12.53 -10.70
N ALA A 378 1.43 -13.28 -11.03
CA ALA A 378 1.32 -14.54 -11.74
C ALA A 378 0.96 -15.71 -10.83
N LEU A 379 1.58 -15.80 -9.64
CA LEU A 379 1.39 -16.91 -8.71
C LEU A 379 -0.03 -17.03 -8.17
N VAL A 380 -0.76 -15.93 -8.07
CA VAL A 380 -2.18 -15.91 -7.65
C VAL A 380 -3.05 -16.73 -8.59
N TYR A 381 -2.74 -16.75 -9.89
CA TYR A 381 -3.48 -17.54 -10.89
C TYR A 381 -2.94 -18.97 -11.04
N ILE A 382 -1.63 -19.16 -10.91
CA ILE A 382 -0.96 -20.44 -11.22
C ILE A 382 -0.88 -21.35 -9.98
N ALA A 383 -0.58 -20.79 -8.79
CA ALA A 383 -0.28 -21.55 -7.58
C ALA A 383 -0.71 -20.84 -6.29
N ARG A 384 -2.00 -20.47 -6.21
CA ARG A 384 -2.57 -19.62 -5.14
C ARG A 384 -2.22 -20.05 -3.72
N HIS A 385 -2.37 -21.34 -3.40
CA HIS A 385 -2.10 -21.85 -2.04
C HIS A 385 -0.62 -21.74 -1.65
N ARG A 386 0.29 -22.05 -2.59
CA ARG A 386 1.72 -21.93 -2.34
C ARG A 386 2.17 -20.47 -2.22
N ASN A 387 1.59 -19.58 -3.03
CA ASN A 387 1.82 -18.14 -2.86
C ASN A 387 1.40 -17.64 -1.48
N LEU A 388 0.24 -18.09 -0.96
CA LEU A 388 -0.21 -17.77 0.38
C LEU A 388 0.78 -18.26 1.45
N LEU A 389 1.28 -19.49 1.34
CA LEU A 389 2.26 -20.05 2.29
C LEU A 389 3.57 -19.24 2.30
N ILE A 390 4.06 -18.84 1.13
CA ILE A 390 5.27 -18.00 1.02
C ILE A 390 5.01 -16.63 1.67
N SER A 391 3.85 -16.03 1.44
CA SER A 391 3.50 -14.73 2.05
C SER A 391 3.35 -14.85 3.59
N LEU A 392 2.76 -15.91 4.10
CA LEU A 392 2.69 -16.16 5.54
C LEU A 392 4.07 -16.40 6.16
N SER A 393 4.94 -17.16 5.50
CA SER A 393 6.32 -17.36 5.98
C SER A 393 7.11 -16.05 6.00
N MET A 394 6.91 -15.17 5.03
CA MET A 394 7.50 -13.82 5.01
C MET A 394 7.03 -13.00 6.22
N LEU A 395 5.72 -13.00 6.53
CA LEU A 395 5.17 -12.26 7.67
C LEU A 395 5.71 -12.78 9.01
N LEU A 396 5.81 -14.10 9.17
CA LEU A 396 6.41 -14.71 10.37
C LEU A 396 7.88 -14.35 10.50
N LEU A 397 8.63 -14.37 9.39
CA LEU A 397 10.03 -13.96 9.35
C LEU A 397 10.18 -12.47 9.70
N GLN A 398 9.35 -11.61 9.13
CA GLN A 398 9.33 -10.18 9.46
C GLN A 398 9.08 -9.95 10.95
N ALA A 399 8.06 -10.59 11.53
CA ALA A 399 7.74 -10.45 12.94
C ALA A 399 8.89 -10.91 13.82
N ALA A 400 9.44 -12.08 13.54
CA ALA A 400 10.55 -12.65 14.31
C ALA A 400 11.81 -11.77 14.24
N LEU A 401 12.19 -11.31 13.04
CA LEU A 401 13.34 -10.42 12.84
C LEU A 401 13.12 -9.05 13.48
N SER A 402 11.92 -8.47 13.38
CA SER A 402 11.61 -7.17 14.00
C SER A 402 11.79 -7.24 15.52
N VAL A 403 11.23 -8.27 16.17
CA VAL A 403 11.39 -8.47 17.61
C VAL A 403 12.86 -8.75 17.97
N ALA A 404 13.54 -9.62 17.22
CA ALA A 404 14.94 -9.94 17.47
C ALA A 404 15.86 -8.71 17.34
N PHE A 405 15.70 -7.92 16.30
CA PHE A 405 16.53 -6.73 16.06
C PHE A 405 16.25 -5.62 17.09
N ILE A 406 15.00 -5.42 17.51
CA ILE A 406 14.67 -4.52 18.63
C ILE A 406 15.35 -4.98 19.92
N GLN A 407 15.27 -6.28 20.24
CA GLN A 407 15.90 -6.84 21.45
C GLN A 407 17.41 -6.70 21.41
N ILE A 408 18.05 -6.85 20.24
CA ILE A 408 19.48 -6.60 20.08
C ILE A 408 19.79 -5.12 20.35
N CYS A 409 19.04 -4.18 19.78
CA CYS A 409 19.23 -2.76 20.04
C CYS A 409 19.14 -2.42 21.54
N LEU A 410 18.14 -2.99 22.22
CA LEU A 410 17.94 -2.78 23.67
C LEU A 410 19.07 -3.36 24.49
N ARG A 411 19.52 -4.59 24.19
CA ARG A 411 20.62 -5.25 24.92
C ARG A 411 21.97 -4.58 24.71
N MET A 412 22.20 -4.04 23.52
CA MET A 412 23.46 -3.34 23.21
C MET A 412 23.45 -1.87 23.64
N GLY A 413 22.36 -1.38 24.19
CA GLY A 413 22.22 0.01 24.63
C GLY A 413 22.33 1.04 23.48
N TRP A 414 21.93 0.65 22.26
CA TRP A 414 21.97 1.57 21.13
C TRP A 414 20.93 2.67 21.28
N PRO A 415 21.17 3.86 20.68
CA PRO A 415 20.20 4.95 20.70
C PRO A 415 18.81 4.49 20.27
N PRO A 416 17.74 4.97 20.93
CA PRO A 416 16.36 4.48 20.69
C PRO A 416 15.89 4.56 19.24
N LEU A 417 16.40 5.53 18.45
CA LEU A 417 16.07 5.67 17.02
C LEU A 417 16.53 4.48 16.16
N PHE A 418 17.53 3.70 16.62
CA PHE A 418 17.94 2.47 15.94
C PHE A 418 16.84 1.40 15.94
N GLN A 419 15.89 1.44 16.88
CA GLN A 419 14.75 0.53 16.87
C GLN A 419 13.90 0.73 15.60
N ALA A 420 13.70 1.96 15.15
CA ALA A 420 13.01 2.26 13.91
C ALA A 420 13.76 1.70 12.69
N ALA A 421 15.08 1.92 12.62
CA ALA A 421 15.92 1.36 11.55
C ALA A 421 15.96 -0.19 11.59
N ALA A 422 15.96 -0.79 12.78
CA ALA A 422 15.94 -2.24 13.00
C ALA A 422 14.68 -2.88 12.42
N VAL A 423 13.51 -2.31 12.69
CA VAL A 423 12.24 -2.81 12.15
C VAL A 423 12.16 -2.63 10.63
N ALA A 424 12.63 -1.48 10.11
CA ALA A 424 12.72 -1.26 8.66
C ALA A 424 13.68 -2.25 7.98
N GLY A 425 14.83 -2.55 8.63
CA GLY A 425 15.78 -3.57 8.17
C GLY A 425 15.19 -4.97 8.18
N ALA A 426 14.43 -5.32 9.21
CA ALA A 426 13.71 -6.60 9.29
C ALA A 426 12.69 -6.75 8.15
N LEU A 427 11.94 -5.70 7.84
CA LEU A 427 11.03 -5.66 6.71
C LEU A 427 11.77 -5.86 5.38
N MET A 428 12.89 -5.16 5.19
CA MET A 428 13.73 -5.30 3.98
C MET A 428 14.20 -6.75 3.78
N VAL A 429 14.70 -7.39 4.83
CA VAL A 429 15.16 -8.80 4.78
C VAL A 429 13.99 -9.74 4.47
N ALA A 430 12.85 -9.56 5.11
CA ALA A 430 11.66 -10.40 4.87
C ALA A 430 11.11 -10.26 3.45
N LEU A 431 11.06 -9.04 2.91
CA LEU A 431 10.66 -8.80 1.52
C LEU A 431 11.70 -9.32 0.52
N GLY A 432 12.99 -9.26 0.85
CA GLY A 432 14.06 -9.90 0.07
C GLY A 432 13.89 -11.40 -0.01
N TYR A 433 13.63 -12.05 1.12
CA TYR A 433 13.29 -13.46 1.17
C TYR A 433 12.09 -13.79 0.27
N ALA A 434 10.99 -13.05 0.39
CA ALA A 434 9.80 -13.26 -0.43
C ALA A 434 10.09 -13.09 -1.93
N SER A 435 10.89 -12.09 -2.31
CA SER A 435 11.28 -11.82 -3.69
C SER A 435 12.06 -12.98 -4.30
N ILE A 436 13.05 -13.48 -3.58
CA ILE A 436 13.88 -14.60 -4.03
C ILE A 436 13.02 -15.87 -4.15
N VAL A 437 12.27 -16.21 -3.10
CA VAL A 437 11.48 -17.46 -3.07
C VAL A 437 10.39 -17.45 -4.13
N LYS A 438 9.63 -16.35 -4.27
CA LYS A 438 8.56 -16.22 -5.29
C LYS A 438 9.12 -16.28 -6.71
N ALA A 439 10.24 -15.60 -6.99
CA ALA A 439 10.88 -15.63 -8.32
C ALA A 439 11.40 -17.04 -8.68
N ILE A 440 12.10 -17.71 -7.77
CA ILE A 440 12.60 -19.08 -7.98
C ILE A 440 11.42 -20.04 -8.20
N PHE A 441 10.39 -19.92 -7.38
CA PHE A 441 9.22 -20.79 -7.45
C PHE A 441 8.45 -20.59 -8.76
N LEU A 442 8.22 -19.34 -9.18
CA LEU A 442 7.57 -19.00 -10.44
C LEU A 442 8.41 -19.50 -11.64
N SER A 443 9.72 -19.31 -11.62
CA SER A 443 10.63 -19.79 -12.66
C SER A 443 10.55 -21.30 -12.84
N LYS A 444 10.46 -22.06 -11.73
CA LYS A 444 10.27 -23.53 -11.78
C LYS A 444 8.92 -23.92 -12.37
N LEU A 445 7.85 -23.21 -12.05
CA LEU A 445 6.51 -23.49 -12.59
C LEU A 445 6.40 -23.18 -14.09
N LEU A 446 6.97 -22.08 -14.52
CA LEU A 446 6.95 -21.65 -15.92
C LEU A 446 7.98 -22.36 -16.81
N LYS A 447 8.92 -23.10 -16.18
CA LYS A 447 10.09 -23.71 -16.86
C LYS A 447 10.88 -22.69 -17.72
N ALA A 448 10.89 -21.43 -17.26
CA ALA A 448 11.56 -20.32 -17.92
C ALA A 448 12.11 -19.36 -16.85
N PRO A 449 13.28 -18.72 -17.08
CA PRO A 449 13.84 -17.81 -16.09
C PRO A 449 12.94 -16.59 -15.89
N VAL A 450 12.69 -16.26 -14.62
CA VAL A 450 12.00 -15.04 -14.21
C VAL A 450 13.03 -14.18 -13.51
N ASN A 451 13.56 -13.18 -14.21
CA ASN A 451 14.59 -12.30 -13.67
C ASN A 451 14.37 -10.85 -14.15
N GLY A 452 14.02 -9.98 -13.24
CA GLY A 452 13.93 -8.53 -13.47
C GLY A 452 15.27 -7.78 -13.25
N TRP A 453 16.35 -8.47 -12.89
CA TRP A 453 17.65 -7.84 -12.66
C TRP A 453 18.49 -7.77 -13.93
N ARG A 454 19.11 -6.60 -14.16
CA ARG A 454 20.12 -6.38 -15.21
C ARG A 454 21.35 -5.75 -14.59
N TRP A 455 22.54 -6.10 -15.05
CA TRP A 455 23.81 -5.55 -14.57
C TRP A 455 23.87 -4.01 -14.67
N THR A 456 23.15 -3.44 -15.63
CA THR A 456 23.00 -2.00 -15.81
C THR A 456 22.40 -1.28 -14.60
N LEU A 457 21.60 -1.97 -13.78
CA LEU A 457 21.08 -1.44 -12.51
C LEU A 457 22.22 -1.14 -11.53
N LEU A 458 23.20 -2.04 -11.41
CA LEU A 458 24.35 -1.81 -10.54
C LEU A 458 25.20 -0.63 -11.01
N LEU A 459 25.40 -0.51 -12.32
CA LEU A 459 26.09 0.67 -12.87
C LEU A 459 25.32 1.95 -12.59
N ALA A 460 24.01 1.95 -12.79
CA ALA A 460 23.15 3.10 -12.52
C ALA A 460 23.15 3.48 -11.04
N ILE A 461 23.11 2.50 -10.13
CA ILE A 461 23.24 2.71 -8.68
C ILE A 461 24.59 3.36 -8.36
N ALA A 462 25.70 2.81 -8.88
CA ALA A 462 27.04 3.32 -8.61
C ALA A 462 27.20 4.79 -9.06
N VAL A 463 26.71 5.12 -10.25
CA VAL A 463 26.74 6.51 -10.76
C VAL A 463 25.84 7.43 -9.90
N ALA A 464 24.63 7.00 -9.57
CA ALA A 464 23.73 7.79 -8.74
C ALA A 464 24.27 8.01 -7.31
N VAL A 465 24.91 6.99 -6.72
CA VAL A 465 25.56 7.11 -5.40
C VAL A 465 26.75 8.07 -5.47
N ALA A 466 27.59 8.00 -6.53
CA ALA A 466 28.70 8.92 -6.72
C ALA A 466 28.22 10.37 -6.86
N VAL A 467 27.19 10.62 -7.67
CA VAL A 467 26.56 11.93 -7.79
C VAL A 467 25.92 12.35 -6.47
N GLY A 468 25.22 11.44 -5.81
CA GLY A 468 24.60 11.67 -4.53
C GLY A 468 25.62 12.06 -3.44
N TYR A 469 26.77 11.40 -3.40
CA TYR A 469 27.85 11.78 -2.47
C TYR A 469 28.33 13.22 -2.69
N LEU A 470 28.40 13.68 -3.93
CA LEU A 470 28.72 15.08 -4.22
C LEU A 470 27.59 16.02 -3.78
N VAL A 471 26.35 15.59 -3.87
CA VAL A 471 25.19 16.36 -3.45
C VAL A 471 25.15 16.59 -1.95
N THR A 472 25.62 15.64 -1.12
CA THR A 472 25.65 15.81 0.36
C THR A 472 26.60 16.93 0.86
N PHE A 473 27.43 17.53 0.00
CA PHE A 473 28.18 18.73 0.34
C PHE A 473 27.40 20.02 0.14
N LEU A 474 26.21 19.96 -0.44
CA LEU A 474 25.35 21.13 -0.65
C LEU A 474 24.53 21.44 0.63
N PRO A 475 24.08 22.69 0.80
CA PRO A 475 23.12 22.99 1.86
C PRO A 475 21.79 22.26 1.64
N GLU A 476 21.07 21.92 2.72
CA GLU A 476 19.84 21.09 2.72
C GLU A 476 18.80 21.48 1.64
N TRP A 477 18.56 22.79 1.45
CA TRP A 477 17.63 23.25 0.42
C TRP A 477 18.11 22.92 -1.01
N ALA A 478 19.43 22.97 -1.24
CA ALA A 478 20.01 22.66 -2.55
C ALA A 478 20.06 21.14 -2.78
N GLU A 479 20.24 20.32 -1.73
CA GLU A 479 20.10 18.87 -1.83
C GLU A 479 18.71 18.49 -2.36
N LEU A 480 17.65 19.16 -1.89
CA LEU A 480 16.29 18.89 -2.31
C LEU A 480 15.98 19.38 -3.71
N VAL A 481 16.34 20.63 -4.03
CA VAL A 481 15.93 21.27 -5.30
C VAL A 481 16.83 20.86 -6.46
N VAL A 482 18.13 20.70 -6.22
CA VAL A 482 19.12 20.37 -7.25
C VAL A 482 19.58 18.93 -7.12
N GLY A 483 19.84 18.46 -5.89
CA GLY A 483 20.38 17.14 -5.63
C GLY A 483 19.45 16.01 -6.06
N ILE A 484 18.17 16.04 -5.66
CA ILE A 484 17.19 15.02 -6.07
C ILE A 484 17.09 14.90 -7.60
N PRO A 485 16.90 15.99 -8.38
CA PRO A 485 16.94 15.93 -9.84
C PRO A 485 18.26 15.42 -10.42
N MET A 486 19.41 15.79 -9.84
CA MET A 486 20.71 15.32 -10.30
C MET A 486 20.88 13.81 -10.11
N ILE A 487 20.51 13.28 -8.93
CA ILE A 487 20.56 11.85 -8.64
C ILE A 487 19.61 11.07 -9.57
N LEU A 488 18.36 11.52 -9.67
CA LEU A 488 17.38 10.90 -10.59
C LEU A 488 17.81 11.00 -12.05
N GLY A 489 18.30 12.14 -12.47
CA GLY A 489 18.74 12.39 -13.85
C GLY A 489 19.94 11.54 -14.24
N SER A 490 20.98 11.46 -13.39
CA SER A 490 22.15 10.63 -13.62
C SER A 490 21.79 9.14 -13.66
N TYR A 491 20.94 8.68 -12.74
CA TYR A 491 20.41 7.32 -12.72
C TYR A 491 19.62 7.02 -14.00
N ALA A 492 18.67 7.88 -14.33
CA ALA A 492 17.80 7.73 -15.49
C ALA A 492 18.58 7.74 -16.82
N LEU A 493 19.63 8.55 -16.95
CA LEU A 493 20.51 8.57 -18.11
C LEU A 493 21.19 7.21 -18.33
N VAL A 494 21.71 6.59 -17.27
CA VAL A 494 22.37 5.28 -17.35
C VAL A 494 21.35 4.21 -17.76
N ILE A 495 20.16 4.19 -17.12
CA ILE A 495 19.10 3.25 -17.45
C ILE A 495 18.63 3.44 -18.90
N TRP A 496 18.42 4.68 -19.33
CA TRP A 496 17.97 4.99 -20.67
C TRP A 496 18.96 4.56 -21.75
N LYS A 497 20.25 4.81 -21.52
CA LYS A 497 21.30 4.59 -22.52
C LYS A 497 21.71 3.13 -22.60
N TRP A 498 21.86 2.44 -21.45
CA TRP A 498 22.41 1.07 -21.37
C TRP A 498 21.44 0.04 -20.78
N GLY A 499 20.44 0.46 -20.03
CA GLY A 499 19.48 -0.44 -19.36
C GLY A 499 18.28 -0.78 -20.22
N PHE A 500 17.77 0.15 -21.01
CA PHE A 500 16.57 -0.04 -21.81
C PHE A 500 16.90 -0.57 -23.21
N GLY A 501 16.33 -1.74 -23.53
CA GLY A 501 16.28 -2.29 -24.88
C GLY A 501 15.21 -1.60 -25.74
N PRO A 502 15.11 -1.98 -27.04
CA PRO A 502 14.11 -1.44 -27.95
C PRO A 502 12.67 -1.65 -27.46
N GLU A 503 12.39 -2.76 -26.81
CA GLU A 503 11.08 -3.13 -26.26
C GLU A 503 10.74 -2.31 -25.02
N ASP A 504 11.70 -2.02 -24.15
CA ASP A 504 11.49 -1.21 -22.93
C ASP A 504 11.13 0.25 -23.29
N ARG A 505 11.66 0.74 -24.42
CA ARG A 505 11.37 2.11 -24.90
C ARG A 505 9.94 2.31 -25.34
N THR A 506 9.18 1.23 -25.56
CA THR A 506 7.73 1.33 -25.86
C THR A 506 6.94 1.94 -24.71
N LEU A 507 7.44 1.85 -23.46
CA LEU A 507 6.85 2.48 -22.30
C LEU A 507 6.70 4.01 -22.49
N PHE A 508 7.64 4.64 -23.23
CA PHE A 508 7.72 6.09 -23.41
C PHE A 508 7.23 6.55 -24.79
N LYS A 509 6.94 5.61 -25.72
CA LYS A 509 6.36 5.98 -27.03
C LYS A 509 4.94 6.50 -26.83
N MET A 510 4.76 7.80 -26.94
CA MET A 510 3.43 8.38 -27.13
C MET A 510 3.01 8.05 -28.58
N LYS A 511 1.85 7.39 -28.76
CA LYS A 511 1.21 7.40 -30.08
C LYS A 511 0.79 8.83 -30.32
N SER A 512 1.43 9.48 -31.33
CA SER A 512 0.95 10.70 -31.96
C SER A 512 -0.41 10.41 -32.56
#